data_92c3cc7978c6e43dbfa034c4a8586e4f
#
_entry.id   92c3cc7978c6e43dbfa034c4a8586e4f
#
_cell.length_a   1.000
_cell.length_b   1.000
_cell.length_c   1.000
_cell.angle_alpha   90.00
_cell.angle_beta   90.00
_cell.angle_gamma   90.00
#
_symmetry.space_group_name_H-M   'P 1'
#
loop_
_entity.id
_entity.type
_entity.pdbx_description
1 polymer ?
#
loop_
_entity_poly.entity_id
_entity_poly.type
_entity_poly.pdbx_seq_one_letter_code
_entity_poly.pdbx_strand_id
1 'polypeptide(L)'
;MDEQHQPWPLIFLRPSGARFEISVAAWQTMQGFIQHASNATEAGGVLLGRHLRDGSAIIVDAVTAPMAGDRRARTRFHRAQQRHQAAIDAAWAASEGTRTYLGEWHTHPERIPTPSPVDRADWHRRLLQDRYTAPLFFMIVGTAAVAVWEGHRPDVIVQLAGFIPGA
;
A
#
# COMPACT_ATOMS: atom_id res chain seq x y z
N MET A 1 20.58 -25.12 2.15
CA MET A 1 19.16 -25.54 2.25
C MET A 1 18.33 -24.30 2.19
N ASP A 2 17.72 -24.09 1.04
CA ASP A 2 16.80 -22.97 0.86
C ASP A 2 15.60 -23.21 1.76
N GLU A 3 15.44 -22.39 2.79
CA GLU A 3 14.15 -22.22 3.44
C GLU A 3 13.21 -21.72 2.35
N GLN A 4 12.41 -22.63 1.85
CA GLN A 4 11.31 -22.30 0.96
C GLN A 4 10.41 -21.33 1.74
N HIS A 5 10.59 -20.03 1.50
CA HIS A 5 9.65 -19.00 1.92
C HIS A 5 8.32 -19.34 1.26
N GLN A 6 7.48 -20.08 1.99
CA GLN A 6 6.07 -20.17 1.60
C GLN A 6 5.52 -18.75 1.57
N PRO A 7 4.96 -18.32 0.45
CA PRO A 7 4.46 -16.98 0.33
C PRO A 7 3.18 -16.83 1.14
N TRP A 8 3.31 -16.27 2.35
CA TRP A 8 2.16 -15.94 3.18
C TRP A 8 1.65 -14.53 2.86
N PRO A 9 0.34 -14.29 2.88
CA PRO A 9 -0.19 -12.93 2.81
C PRO A 9 0.30 -12.14 4.03
N LEU A 10 0.53 -10.84 3.85
CA LEU A 10 0.81 -9.94 4.97
C LEU A 10 -0.51 -9.58 5.65
N ILE A 11 -0.58 -9.69 6.95
CA ILE A 11 -1.79 -9.40 7.73
C ILE A 11 -1.48 -8.33 8.77
N PHE A 12 -2.35 -7.33 8.84
CA PHE A 12 -2.30 -6.25 9.82
C PHE A 12 -3.64 -6.17 10.56
N LEU A 13 -3.58 -5.84 11.84
CA LEU A 13 -4.77 -5.69 12.68
C LEU A 13 -5.19 -4.21 12.68
N ARG A 14 -6.44 -3.96 12.32
CA ARG A 14 -7.05 -2.65 12.34
C ARG A 14 -7.57 -2.29 13.75
N PRO A 15 -7.70 -1.00 14.10
CA PRO A 15 -8.30 -0.58 15.37
C PRO A 15 -9.70 -1.15 15.61
N SER A 16 -10.45 -1.44 14.54
CA SER A 16 -11.77 -2.07 14.61
C SER A 16 -11.76 -3.55 15.02
N GLY A 17 -10.58 -4.18 15.07
CA GLY A 17 -10.42 -5.63 15.23
C GLY A 17 -10.49 -6.42 13.91
N ALA A 18 -10.86 -5.77 12.82
CA ALA A 18 -10.84 -6.37 11.48
C ALA A 18 -9.40 -6.45 10.93
N ARG A 19 -9.21 -7.23 9.87
CA ARG A 19 -7.90 -7.41 9.24
C ARG A 19 -7.74 -6.51 8.02
N PHE A 20 -6.51 -6.12 7.77
CA PHE A 20 -6.04 -5.57 6.50
C PHE A 20 -5.03 -6.54 5.93
N GLU A 21 -5.31 -7.13 4.80
CA GLU A 21 -4.53 -8.22 4.22
C GLU A 21 -3.94 -7.79 2.87
N ILE A 22 -2.66 -8.10 2.68
CA ILE A 22 -1.98 -7.96 1.39
C ILE A 22 -1.83 -9.36 0.81
N SER A 23 -2.42 -9.63 -0.35
CA SER A 23 -2.29 -10.92 -1.01
C SER A 23 -0.84 -11.23 -1.39
N VAL A 24 -0.54 -12.51 -1.53
CA VAL A 24 0.78 -12.96 -1.97
C VAL A 24 1.17 -12.30 -3.29
N ALA A 25 0.26 -12.26 -4.26
CA ALA A 25 0.54 -11.67 -5.58
C ALA A 25 0.84 -10.16 -5.49
N ALA A 26 0.07 -9.40 -4.71
CA ALA A 26 0.33 -7.98 -4.49
C ALA A 26 1.67 -7.75 -3.80
N TRP A 27 1.98 -8.55 -2.78
CA TRP A 27 3.25 -8.49 -2.07
C TRP A 27 4.43 -8.82 -2.98
N GLN A 28 4.36 -9.86 -3.79
CA GLN A 28 5.41 -10.22 -4.74
C GLN A 28 5.73 -9.09 -5.72
N THR A 29 4.70 -8.36 -6.19
CA THR A 29 4.92 -7.19 -7.04
C THR A 29 5.73 -6.12 -6.31
N MET A 30 5.35 -5.78 -5.08
CA MET A 30 6.05 -4.76 -4.29
C MET A 30 7.47 -5.16 -3.90
N GLN A 31 7.70 -6.44 -3.60
CA GLN A 31 9.03 -6.97 -3.25
C GLN A 31 10.06 -6.72 -4.36
N GLY A 32 9.65 -6.75 -5.62
CA GLY A 32 10.53 -6.48 -6.76
C GLY A 32 11.12 -5.07 -6.78
N PHE A 33 10.59 -4.15 -5.97
CA PHE A 33 11.02 -2.76 -5.91
C PHE A 33 11.74 -2.38 -4.60
N ILE A 34 11.97 -3.33 -3.70
CA ILE A 34 12.70 -3.06 -2.45
C ILE A 34 14.09 -2.48 -2.77
N GLN A 35 14.45 -1.40 -2.08
CA GLN A 35 15.67 -0.63 -2.36
C GLN A 35 16.91 -1.24 -1.70
N HIS A 36 17.24 -2.49 -2.01
CA HIS A 36 18.44 -3.15 -1.48
C HIS A 36 19.73 -2.53 -2.01
N ALA A 37 19.75 -2.12 -3.26
CA ALA A 37 20.93 -1.49 -3.86
C ALA A 37 21.05 -0.02 -3.44
N SER A 38 22.28 0.45 -3.25
CA SER A 38 22.56 1.84 -2.81
C SER A 38 22.09 2.90 -3.81
N ASN A 39 21.96 2.55 -5.09
CA ASN A 39 21.47 3.41 -6.17
C ASN A 39 20.00 3.19 -6.52
N ALA A 40 19.31 2.28 -5.85
CA ALA A 40 17.89 2.04 -6.10
C ALA A 40 17.06 3.28 -5.75
N THR A 41 16.06 3.57 -6.58
CA THR A 41 15.15 4.69 -6.38
C THR A 41 13.86 4.21 -5.73
N GLU A 42 13.17 5.11 -5.02
CA GLU A 42 11.84 4.82 -4.49
C GLU A 42 10.90 4.42 -5.62
N ALA A 43 10.05 3.47 -5.33
CA ALA A 43 8.98 2.99 -6.18
C ALA A 43 7.66 3.09 -5.43
N GLY A 44 6.56 3.06 -6.14
CA GLY A 44 5.26 3.08 -5.52
C GLY A 44 4.13 2.96 -6.52
N GLY A 45 2.92 3.01 -6.01
CA GLY A 45 1.71 2.91 -6.78
C GLY A 45 0.47 2.97 -5.89
N VAL A 46 -0.63 2.44 -6.38
CA VAL A 46 -1.88 2.36 -5.65
C VAL A 46 -2.16 0.94 -5.17
N LEU A 47 -2.89 0.85 -4.07
CA LEU A 47 -3.43 -0.39 -3.53
C LEU A 47 -4.84 -0.59 -4.09
N LEU A 48 -5.10 -1.74 -4.65
CA LEU A 48 -6.38 -2.12 -5.24
C LEU A 48 -6.92 -3.38 -4.56
N GLY A 49 -8.19 -3.39 -4.24
CA GLY A 49 -8.78 -4.55 -3.58
C GLY A 49 -10.22 -4.30 -3.16
N ARG A 50 -10.65 -5.01 -2.14
CA ARG A 50 -12.05 -5.08 -1.75
C ARG A 50 -12.28 -5.07 -0.25
N HIS A 51 -13.40 -4.53 0.14
CA HIS A 51 -13.96 -4.67 1.47
C HIS A 51 -14.82 -5.93 1.52
N LEU A 52 -14.56 -6.85 2.44
CA LEU A 52 -15.44 -7.99 2.64
C LEU A 52 -16.77 -7.53 3.23
N ARG A 53 -17.86 -8.14 2.77
CA ARG A 53 -19.22 -7.72 3.13
C ARG A 53 -19.54 -7.87 4.62
N ASP A 54 -18.92 -8.85 5.27
CA ASP A 54 -19.09 -9.11 6.71
C ASP A 54 -18.23 -8.18 7.58
N GLY A 55 -17.44 -7.31 6.97
CA GLY A 55 -16.56 -6.37 7.67
C GLY A 55 -15.32 -7.01 8.29
N SER A 56 -15.08 -8.30 8.08
CA SER A 56 -13.96 -9.03 8.72
C SER A 56 -12.59 -8.64 8.19
N ALA A 57 -12.50 -8.19 6.94
CA ALA A 57 -11.25 -7.80 6.34
C ALA A 57 -11.42 -6.81 5.17
N ILE A 58 -10.33 -6.08 4.91
CA ILE A 58 -10.06 -5.40 3.65
C ILE A 58 -8.87 -6.10 3.03
N ILE A 59 -8.99 -6.48 1.76
CA ILE A 59 -7.98 -7.29 1.07
C ILE A 59 -7.42 -6.50 -0.11
N VAL A 60 -6.11 -6.27 -0.09
CA VAL A 60 -5.37 -5.80 -1.26
C VAL A 60 -5.02 -7.00 -2.12
N ASP A 61 -5.64 -7.11 -3.27
CA ASP A 61 -5.44 -8.24 -4.19
C ASP A 61 -4.61 -7.87 -5.43
N ALA A 62 -4.40 -6.58 -5.67
CA ALA A 62 -3.53 -6.08 -6.71
C ALA A 62 -2.91 -4.72 -6.33
N VAL A 63 -1.80 -4.38 -6.95
CA VAL A 63 -1.17 -3.07 -6.82
C VAL A 63 -0.73 -2.60 -8.20
N THR A 64 -0.68 -1.27 -8.39
CA THR A 64 0.06 -0.74 -9.55
C THR A 64 1.54 -0.63 -9.18
N ALA A 65 2.40 -0.80 -10.17
CA ALA A 65 3.84 -0.57 -10.09
C ALA A 65 4.19 0.79 -10.70
N PRO A 66 5.43 1.29 -10.56
CA PRO A 66 5.85 2.53 -11.21
C PRO A 66 5.56 2.52 -12.71
N MET A 67 5.03 3.63 -13.18
CA MET A 67 4.59 3.83 -14.57
C MET A 67 5.34 4.98 -15.22
N ALA A 68 5.31 5.05 -16.55
CA ALA A 68 5.83 6.20 -17.28
C ALA A 68 5.14 7.49 -16.84
N GLY A 69 5.93 8.53 -16.57
CA GLY A 69 5.47 9.79 -16.01
C GLY A 69 5.65 9.89 -14.47
N ASP A 70 5.83 8.79 -13.78
CA ASP A 70 6.22 8.81 -12.37
C ASP A 70 7.63 9.38 -12.23
N ARG A 71 7.85 10.16 -11.18
CA ARG A 71 9.17 10.70 -10.84
C ARG A 71 9.74 9.94 -9.64
N ARG A 72 10.93 9.39 -9.83
CA ARG A 72 11.60 8.54 -8.86
C ARG A 72 12.99 9.07 -8.55
N ALA A 73 13.29 9.20 -7.27
CA ALA A 73 14.63 9.46 -6.75
C ALA A 73 14.89 8.48 -5.60
N ARG A 74 16.11 8.48 -5.05
CA ARG A 74 16.46 7.55 -3.95
C ARG A 74 15.57 7.71 -2.72
N THR A 75 15.13 8.92 -2.43
CA THR A 75 14.31 9.24 -1.25
C THR A 75 13.03 9.97 -1.60
N ARG A 76 12.54 9.80 -2.81
CA ARG A 76 11.31 10.44 -3.26
C ARG A 76 10.64 9.66 -4.37
N PHE A 77 9.34 9.46 -4.21
CA PHE A 77 8.46 8.94 -5.23
C PHE A 77 7.30 9.91 -5.45
N HIS A 78 7.06 10.29 -6.69
CA HIS A 78 5.90 11.10 -7.07
C HIS A 78 5.13 10.40 -8.17
N ARG A 79 3.93 9.98 -7.85
CA ARG A 79 3.02 9.25 -8.73
C ARG A 79 2.37 10.19 -9.74
N ALA A 80 2.49 9.88 -11.03
CA ALA A 80 1.72 10.54 -12.08
C ALA A 80 0.26 10.08 -12.01
N GLN A 81 -0.63 10.96 -11.63
CA GLN A 81 -2.02 10.63 -11.30
C GLN A 81 -2.77 9.96 -12.46
N GLN A 82 -2.60 10.44 -13.70
CA GLN A 82 -3.43 10.04 -14.82
C GLN A 82 -3.37 8.54 -15.14
N ARG A 83 -2.16 7.95 -15.19
CA ARG A 83 -1.99 6.53 -15.54
C ARG A 83 -2.45 5.60 -14.43
N HIS A 84 -2.17 5.95 -13.21
CA HIS A 84 -2.63 5.18 -12.05
C HIS A 84 -4.15 5.28 -11.91
N GLN A 85 -4.76 6.44 -12.22
CA GLN A 85 -6.21 6.58 -12.26
C GLN A 85 -6.84 5.69 -13.32
N ALA A 86 -6.25 5.61 -14.51
CA ALA A 86 -6.72 4.71 -15.55
C ALA A 86 -6.68 3.24 -15.12
N ALA A 87 -5.65 2.83 -14.35
CA ALA A 87 -5.58 1.48 -13.79
C ALA A 87 -6.66 1.22 -12.72
N ILE A 88 -6.97 2.22 -11.89
CA ILE A 88 -8.06 2.14 -10.92
C ILE A 88 -9.41 1.94 -11.65
N ASP A 89 -9.66 2.75 -12.66
CA ASP A 89 -10.91 2.71 -13.44
C ASP A 89 -11.05 1.35 -14.17
N ALA A 90 -9.97 0.85 -14.74
CA ALA A 90 -9.95 -0.46 -15.41
C ALA A 90 -10.21 -1.61 -14.43
N ALA A 91 -9.61 -1.57 -13.24
CA ALA A 91 -9.83 -2.59 -12.20
C ALA A 91 -11.28 -2.57 -11.70
N TRP A 92 -11.84 -1.41 -11.49
CA TRP A 92 -13.25 -1.24 -11.13
C TRP A 92 -14.17 -1.83 -12.19
N ALA A 93 -13.99 -1.49 -13.45
CA ALA A 93 -14.80 -1.98 -14.55
C ALA A 93 -14.66 -3.51 -14.74
N ALA A 94 -13.44 -4.05 -14.72
CA ALA A 94 -13.19 -5.47 -14.90
C ALA A 94 -13.73 -6.34 -13.76
N SER A 95 -13.90 -5.80 -12.56
CA SER A 95 -14.41 -6.49 -11.37
C SER A 95 -15.88 -6.25 -11.09
N GLU A 96 -16.59 -5.59 -12.00
CA GLU A 96 -18.00 -5.19 -11.78
C GLU A 96 -18.17 -4.34 -10.50
N GLY A 97 -17.23 -3.46 -10.22
CA GLY A 97 -17.27 -2.54 -9.07
C GLY A 97 -16.86 -3.14 -7.73
N THR A 98 -16.28 -4.33 -7.69
CA THR A 98 -15.81 -4.94 -6.44
C THR A 98 -14.38 -4.59 -6.07
N ARG A 99 -13.49 -4.38 -7.06
CA ARG A 99 -12.11 -3.96 -6.84
C ARG A 99 -12.01 -2.44 -6.92
N THR A 100 -11.65 -1.82 -5.83
CA THR A 100 -11.60 -0.36 -5.67
C THR A 100 -10.22 0.13 -5.22
N TYR A 101 -10.02 1.43 -5.28
CA TYR A 101 -8.85 2.10 -4.71
C TYR A 101 -8.92 2.04 -3.18
N LEU A 102 -7.86 1.53 -2.56
CA LEU A 102 -7.76 1.39 -1.11
C LEU A 102 -6.71 2.33 -0.49
N GLY A 103 -5.83 2.91 -1.28
CA GLY A 103 -4.75 3.75 -0.81
C GLY A 103 -3.50 3.64 -1.67
N GLU A 104 -2.35 3.89 -1.07
CA GLU A 104 -1.07 4.01 -1.77
C GLU A 104 0.02 3.22 -1.08
N TRP A 105 1.04 2.83 -1.86
CA TRP A 105 2.26 2.24 -1.34
C TRP A 105 3.48 2.91 -1.96
N HIS A 106 4.59 2.93 -1.22
CA HIS A 106 5.91 3.27 -1.77
C HIS A 106 7.02 2.59 -0.97
N THR A 107 8.23 2.60 -1.52
CA THR A 107 9.41 2.05 -0.86
C THR A 107 10.22 3.15 -0.20
N HIS A 108 10.94 2.78 0.87
CA HIS A 108 11.99 3.58 1.49
C HIS A 108 13.31 2.79 1.53
N PRO A 109 14.47 3.45 1.44
CA PRO A 109 15.78 2.78 1.60
C PRO A 109 16.10 2.41 3.06
N GLU A 110 15.21 2.72 3.99
CA GLU A 110 15.34 2.40 5.41
C GLU A 110 15.03 0.93 5.70
N ARG A 111 15.68 0.36 6.72
CA ARG A 111 15.37 -1.01 7.16
C ARG A 111 13.95 -1.12 7.75
N ILE A 112 13.63 -0.25 8.69
CA ILE A 112 12.29 -0.10 9.30
C ILE A 112 11.76 1.25 8.81
N PRO A 113 10.76 1.25 7.94
CA PRO A 113 10.32 2.48 7.30
C PRO A 113 9.51 3.35 8.25
N THR A 114 9.77 4.65 8.19
CA THR A 114 8.98 5.68 8.86
C THR A 114 8.52 6.72 7.84
N PRO A 115 7.31 7.29 7.98
CA PRO A 115 6.85 8.31 7.04
C PRO A 115 7.64 9.60 7.20
N SER A 116 8.07 10.16 6.09
CA SER A 116 8.69 11.48 6.05
C SER A 116 7.65 12.59 6.29
N PRO A 117 8.06 13.83 6.56
CA PRO A 117 7.13 14.96 6.60
C PRO A 117 6.36 15.15 5.28
N VAL A 118 7.00 14.86 4.14
CA VAL A 118 6.36 14.91 2.81
C VAL A 118 5.29 13.83 2.70
N ASP A 119 5.57 12.61 3.12
CA ASP A 119 4.60 11.51 3.13
C ASP A 119 3.36 11.88 3.95
N ARG A 120 3.57 12.39 5.16
CA ARG A 120 2.47 12.80 6.04
C ARG A 120 1.61 13.90 5.43
N ALA A 121 2.22 14.90 4.82
CA ALA A 121 1.52 15.98 4.14
C ALA A 121 0.71 15.47 2.94
N ASP A 122 1.29 14.56 2.16
CA ASP A 122 0.61 13.94 1.03
C ASP A 122 -0.57 13.06 1.48
N TRP A 123 -0.41 12.28 2.54
CA TRP A 123 -1.48 11.46 3.09
C TRP A 123 -2.67 12.29 3.60
N HIS A 124 -2.39 13.37 4.33
CA HIS A 124 -3.45 14.30 4.76
C HIS A 124 -4.17 14.92 3.57
N ARG A 125 -3.43 15.31 2.54
CA ARG A 125 -4.03 15.85 1.31
C ARG A 125 -4.93 14.81 0.64
N ARG A 126 -4.49 13.55 0.55
CA ARG A 126 -5.29 12.46 -0.03
C ARG A 126 -6.57 12.23 0.74
N LEU A 127 -6.51 12.20 2.06
CA LEU A 127 -7.70 12.06 2.90
C LEU A 127 -8.73 13.18 2.66
N LEU A 128 -8.27 14.42 2.47
CA LEU A 128 -9.16 15.56 2.21
C LEU A 128 -9.73 15.56 0.79
N GLN A 129 -8.99 15.07 -0.19
CA GLN A 129 -9.38 15.06 -1.60
C GLN A 129 -10.22 13.85 -2.00
N ASP A 130 -10.14 12.77 -1.24
CA ASP A 130 -10.91 11.56 -1.54
C ASP A 130 -12.41 11.84 -1.38
N ARG A 131 -13.16 11.43 -2.39
CA ARG A 131 -14.63 11.58 -2.42
C ARG A 131 -15.35 10.51 -1.62
N TYR A 132 -14.66 9.42 -1.28
CA TYR A 132 -15.24 8.30 -0.54
C TYR A 132 -15.01 8.49 0.96
N THR A 133 -15.95 8.01 1.75
CA THR A 133 -15.90 8.08 3.22
C THR A 133 -15.14 6.90 3.85
N ALA A 134 -14.75 5.91 3.04
CA ALA A 134 -13.98 4.77 3.50
C ALA A 134 -12.57 5.19 3.95
N PRO A 135 -11.96 4.46 4.90
CA PRO A 135 -10.57 4.71 5.27
C PRO A 135 -9.63 4.47 4.10
N LEU A 136 -8.53 5.22 4.07
CA LEU A 136 -7.42 4.98 3.15
C LEU A 136 -6.26 4.31 3.89
N PHE A 137 -5.52 3.49 3.15
CA PHE A 137 -4.35 2.80 3.68
C PHE A 137 -3.09 3.29 2.98
N PHE A 138 -2.06 3.52 3.78
CA PHE A 138 -0.75 3.97 3.32
C PHE A 138 0.29 2.96 3.75
N MET A 139 1.06 2.44 2.80
CA MET A 139 2.02 1.39 3.05
C MET A 139 3.41 1.83 2.64
N ILE A 140 4.39 1.65 3.51
CA ILE A 140 5.80 1.87 3.20
C ILE A 140 6.55 0.55 3.31
N VAL A 141 7.26 0.21 2.25
CA VAL A 141 8.07 -1.01 2.15
C VAL A 141 9.53 -0.64 2.38
N GLY A 142 10.06 -1.00 3.54
CA GLY A 142 11.46 -0.87 3.87
C GLY A 142 12.28 -2.05 3.36
N THR A 143 13.58 -2.05 3.68
CA THR A 143 14.48 -3.14 3.25
C THR A 143 14.40 -4.37 4.15
N ALA A 144 13.88 -4.24 5.37
CA ALA A 144 13.75 -5.34 6.33
C ALA A 144 12.36 -5.43 6.98
N ALA A 145 11.52 -4.42 6.82
CA ALA A 145 10.19 -4.39 7.40
C ALA A 145 9.22 -3.63 6.52
N VAL A 146 7.95 -3.88 6.73
CA VAL A 146 6.82 -3.18 6.09
C VAL A 146 5.98 -2.54 7.18
N ALA A 147 5.50 -1.33 6.93
CA ALA A 147 4.58 -0.65 7.83
C ALA A 147 3.35 -0.13 7.06
N VAL A 148 2.21 -0.17 7.72
CA VAL A 148 0.92 0.27 7.16
C VAL A 148 0.25 1.22 8.14
N TRP A 149 -0.35 2.26 7.61
CA TRP A 149 -1.16 3.23 8.34
C TRP A 149 -2.57 3.26 7.78
N GLU A 150 -3.55 3.36 8.66
CA GLU A 150 -4.95 3.57 8.33
C GLU A 150 -5.32 5.02 8.58
N GLY A 151 -5.83 5.70 7.55
CA GLY A 151 -6.22 7.09 7.60
C GLY A 151 -7.73 7.28 7.53
N HIS A 152 -8.24 8.15 8.40
CA HIS A 152 -9.65 8.55 8.46
C HIS A 152 -9.75 10.07 8.38
N ARG A 153 -10.78 10.56 7.68
CA ARG A 153 -11.06 11.99 7.66
C ARG A 153 -11.42 12.52 9.05
N PRO A 154 -11.09 13.78 9.38
CA PRO A 154 -10.36 14.72 8.50
C PRO A 154 -8.86 14.50 8.49
N ASP A 155 -8.23 13.94 9.53
CA ASP A 155 -6.78 13.93 9.71
C ASP A 155 -6.26 12.86 10.67
N VAL A 156 -7.03 11.84 10.98
CA VAL A 156 -6.60 10.74 11.87
C VAL A 156 -5.84 9.70 11.06
N ILE A 157 -4.57 9.46 11.41
CA ILE A 157 -3.72 8.44 10.79
C ILE A 157 -3.11 7.59 11.90
N VAL A 158 -3.35 6.28 11.86
CA VAL A 158 -2.94 5.31 12.89
C VAL A 158 -2.12 4.20 12.26
N GLN A 159 -0.95 3.91 12.82
CA GLN A 159 -0.14 2.77 12.39
C GLN A 159 -0.80 1.46 12.84
N LEU A 160 -0.90 0.51 11.91
CA LEU A 160 -1.45 -0.81 12.17
C LEU A 160 -0.39 -1.74 12.77
N ALA A 161 -0.82 -2.60 13.69
CA ALA A 161 0.03 -3.67 14.18
C ALA A 161 0.15 -4.76 13.11
N GLY A 162 1.39 -5.11 12.73
CA GLY A 162 1.64 -6.26 11.86
C GLY A 162 1.41 -7.56 12.62
N PHE A 163 0.80 -8.53 11.97
CA PHE A 163 0.63 -9.89 12.46
C PHE A 163 1.35 -10.86 11.51
N ILE A 164 2.28 -11.64 12.06
CA ILE A 164 2.91 -12.74 11.32
C ILE A 164 2.17 -14.01 11.72
N PRO A 165 1.42 -14.66 10.82
CA PRO A 165 0.78 -15.94 11.12
C PRO A 165 1.84 -16.97 11.48
N GLY A 166 1.77 -17.54 12.68
CA GLY A 166 2.64 -18.64 13.08
C GLY A 166 3.93 -18.26 13.82
N ALA A 167 4.05 -17.04 14.33
CA ALA A 167 5.09 -16.70 15.29
C ALA A 167 4.64 -17.02 16.71
#